data_3a8051307e0a8bd3427690830e268d28
#
_entry.id   3a8051307e0a8bd3427690830e268d28
#
_cell.length_a   1.000
_cell.length_b   1.000
_cell.length_c   1.000
_cell.angle_alpha   90.00
_cell.angle_beta   90.00
_cell.angle_gamma   90.00
#
_symmetry.space_group_name_H-M   'P 1'
#
loop_
_entity.id
_entity.type
_entity.pdbx_description
1 polymer ?
#
loop_
_entity_poly.entity_id
_entity_poly.type
_entity_poly.pdbx_seq_one_letter_code
_entity_poly.pdbx_strand_id
1 'polypeptide(L)'
;MNEVLENRLQQRQIKPTSMRILVLQYLMQQDKAVSLQSIENAFELADKSTLYRTLKTFEKNKLVHSIDDGTKQLKYALCLESCECETNDLHYHFHCNKCNNTFCLTNKNIPQIELPKNFKMEQANMVIKGLCEKCNH
;
A
#
# COMPACT_ATOMS: atom_id res chain seq x y z
N MET A 1 11.78 2.23 -19.78
CA MET A 1 10.98 2.53 -18.60
C MET A 1 9.64 1.81 -18.60
N ASN A 2 8.89 1.88 -19.71
CA ASN A 2 7.59 1.21 -19.75
C ASN A 2 7.70 -0.31 -19.62
N GLU A 3 8.77 -0.91 -20.14
CA GLU A 3 8.97 -2.34 -20.02
C GLU A 3 9.06 -2.81 -18.56
N VAL A 4 9.74 -2.04 -17.72
CA VAL A 4 9.86 -2.37 -16.30
C VAL A 4 8.48 -2.32 -15.63
N LEU A 5 7.70 -1.29 -15.95
CA LEU A 5 6.36 -1.13 -15.41
C LEU A 5 5.42 -2.23 -15.89
N GLU A 6 5.48 -2.52 -17.19
CA GLU A 6 4.66 -3.59 -17.75
C GLU A 6 5.00 -4.95 -17.15
N ASN A 7 6.30 -5.25 -17.00
CA ASN A 7 6.73 -6.50 -16.40
C ASN A 7 6.26 -6.63 -14.96
N ARG A 8 6.31 -5.55 -14.22
CA ARG A 8 5.87 -5.58 -12.82
C ARG A 8 4.37 -5.85 -12.71
N LEU A 9 3.58 -5.26 -13.61
CA LEU A 9 2.15 -5.55 -13.67
C LEU A 9 1.89 -7.01 -14.05
N GLN A 10 2.61 -7.50 -15.06
CA GLN A 10 2.44 -8.88 -15.53
C GLN A 10 2.83 -9.91 -14.48
N GLN A 11 3.85 -9.63 -13.67
CA GLN A 11 4.24 -10.50 -12.57
C GLN A 11 3.12 -10.66 -11.55
N ARG A 12 2.23 -9.69 -11.45
CA ARG A 12 1.07 -9.75 -10.57
C ARG A 12 -0.22 -10.07 -11.32
N GLN A 13 -0.08 -10.57 -12.56
CA GLN A 13 -1.22 -10.97 -13.39
C GLN A 13 -2.18 -9.81 -13.68
N ILE A 14 -1.62 -8.62 -13.83
CA ILE A 14 -2.38 -7.43 -14.17
C ILE A 14 -2.04 -7.04 -15.61
N LYS A 15 -3.07 -6.93 -16.44
CA LYS A 15 -2.88 -6.51 -17.82
C LYS A 15 -2.48 -5.03 -17.86
N PRO A 16 -1.37 -4.68 -18.54
CA PRO A 16 -0.97 -3.28 -18.66
C PRO A 16 -1.98 -2.48 -19.46
N THR A 17 -2.36 -1.32 -18.91
CA THR A 17 -3.12 -0.30 -19.62
C THR A 17 -2.46 1.03 -19.32
N SER A 18 -2.78 2.07 -20.12
CA SER A 18 -2.19 3.39 -19.92
C SER A 18 -2.38 3.89 -18.49
N MET A 19 -3.60 3.78 -17.97
CA MET A 19 -3.90 4.26 -16.62
C MET A 19 -3.15 3.44 -15.57
N ARG A 20 -3.10 2.12 -15.72
CA ARG A 20 -2.40 1.26 -14.77
C ARG A 20 -0.91 1.55 -14.74
N ILE A 21 -0.31 1.81 -15.89
CA ILE A 21 1.09 2.16 -15.98
C ILE A 21 1.36 3.49 -15.29
N LEU A 22 0.52 4.50 -15.53
CA LEU A 22 0.68 5.82 -14.93
C LEU A 22 0.52 5.78 -13.41
N VAL A 23 -0.47 5.05 -12.92
CA VAL A 23 -0.68 4.93 -11.47
C VAL A 23 0.48 4.19 -10.82
N LEU A 24 0.95 3.11 -11.43
CA LEU A 24 2.11 2.38 -10.91
C LEU A 24 3.35 3.27 -10.87
N GLN A 25 3.59 4.02 -11.93
CA GLN A 25 4.73 4.93 -11.98
C GLN A 25 4.68 5.97 -10.86
N TYR A 26 3.49 6.53 -10.63
CA TYR A 26 3.29 7.48 -9.54
C TYR A 26 3.61 6.86 -8.18
N LEU A 27 3.09 5.65 -7.94
CA LEU A 27 3.33 4.96 -6.67
C LEU A 27 4.79 4.61 -6.47
N MET A 28 5.50 4.26 -7.54
CA MET A 28 6.94 3.95 -7.45
C MET A 28 7.79 5.16 -7.10
N GLN A 29 7.31 6.36 -7.36
CA GLN A 29 8.02 7.59 -7.03
C GLN A 29 7.82 8.00 -5.59
N GLN A 30 6.88 7.37 -4.88
CA GLN A 30 6.58 7.70 -3.50
C GLN A 30 7.40 6.81 -2.56
N ASP A 31 7.98 7.41 -1.54
CA ASP A 31 8.74 6.68 -0.52
C ASP A 31 7.89 6.34 0.71
N LYS A 32 6.61 6.64 0.64
CA LYS A 32 5.66 6.45 1.73
C LYS A 32 4.29 6.09 1.16
N ALA A 33 3.39 5.61 2.03
CA ALA A 33 2.02 5.34 1.64
C ALA A 33 1.31 6.65 1.29
N VAL A 34 0.42 6.60 0.30
CA VAL A 34 -0.32 7.78 -0.16
C VAL A 34 -1.82 7.53 -0.05
N SER A 35 -2.57 8.61 0.22
CA SER A 35 -4.02 8.52 0.28
C SER A 35 -4.63 8.51 -1.12
N LEU A 36 -5.87 8.03 -1.21
CA LEU A 36 -6.61 8.12 -2.47
C LEU A 36 -6.75 9.58 -2.93
N GLN A 37 -6.95 10.48 -1.98
CA GLN A 37 -7.06 11.91 -2.28
C GLN A 37 -5.79 12.43 -2.96
N SER A 38 -4.62 12.03 -2.48
CA SER A 38 -3.35 12.43 -3.09
C SER A 38 -3.24 11.91 -4.52
N ILE A 39 -3.69 10.68 -4.74
CA ILE A 39 -3.67 10.08 -6.08
C ILE A 39 -4.63 10.83 -7.00
N GLU A 40 -5.84 11.14 -6.52
CA GLU A 40 -6.81 11.90 -7.30
C GLU A 40 -6.27 13.28 -7.67
N ASN A 41 -5.57 13.94 -6.74
CA ASN A 41 -4.97 15.25 -7.01
C ASN A 41 -3.86 15.17 -8.05
N ALA A 42 -3.12 14.07 -8.08
CA ALA A 42 -2.05 13.86 -9.06
C ALA A 42 -2.62 13.59 -10.46
N PHE A 43 -3.83 13.08 -10.56
CA PHE A 43 -4.47 12.72 -11.82
C PHE A 43 -5.81 13.45 -11.97
N GLU A 44 -5.76 14.77 -11.96
CA GLU A 44 -6.97 15.61 -11.97
C GLU A 44 -7.89 15.35 -13.16
N LEU A 45 -7.32 15.01 -14.31
CA LEU A 45 -8.09 14.78 -15.52
C LEU A 45 -8.64 13.36 -15.62
N ALA A 46 -8.24 12.47 -14.73
CA ALA A 46 -8.69 11.10 -14.76
C ALA A 46 -10.01 10.96 -14.01
N ASP A 47 -10.84 10.02 -14.49
CA ASP A 47 -12.08 9.68 -13.81
C ASP A 47 -11.77 9.01 -12.46
N LYS A 48 -12.36 9.52 -11.38
CA LYS A 48 -12.13 9.01 -10.04
C LYS A 48 -12.53 7.56 -9.90
N SER A 49 -13.58 7.14 -10.57
CA SER A 49 -14.02 5.74 -10.58
C SER A 49 -12.95 4.83 -11.18
N THR A 50 -12.31 5.30 -12.25
CA THR A 50 -11.26 4.53 -12.92
C THR A 50 -10.03 4.40 -12.02
N LEU A 51 -9.65 5.48 -11.34
CA LEU A 51 -8.52 5.44 -10.38
C LEU A 51 -8.81 4.46 -9.26
N TYR A 52 -10.01 4.53 -8.70
CA TYR A 52 -10.40 3.64 -7.60
C TYR A 52 -10.36 2.18 -8.04
N ARG A 53 -10.91 1.87 -9.22
CA ARG A 53 -10.91 0.50 -9.76
C ARG A 53 -9.48 0.01 -10.03
N THR A 54 -8.61 0.91 -10.51
CA THR A 54 -7.22 0.56 -10.74
C THR A 54 -6.54 0.16 -9.43
N LEU A 55 -6.75 0.94 -8.36
CA LEU A 55 -6.19 0.63 -7.05
C LEU A 55 -6.78 -0.67 -6.48
N LYS A 56 -8.07 -0.92 -6.70
CA LYS A 56 -8.68 -2.16 -6.24
C LYS A 56 -8.13 -3.37 -6.98
N THR A 57 -7.86 -3.23 -8.27
CA THR A 57 -7.21 -4.28 -9.06
C THR A 57 -5.80 -4.54 -8.53
N PHE A 58 -5.05 -3.47 -8.25
CA PHE A 58 -3.70 -3.59 -7.70
C PHE A 58 -3.72 -4.28 -6.33
N GLU A 59 -4.67 -3.93 -5.49
CA GLU A 59 -4.80 -4.53 -4.17
C GLU A 59 -5.18 -6.01 -4.26
N LYS A 60 -6.14 -6.34 -5.11
CA LYS A 60 -6.58 -7.72 -5.32
C LYS A 60 -5.44 -8.62 -5.79
N ASN A 61 -4.57 -8.09 -6.65
CA ASN A 61 -3.46 -8.85 -7.22
C ASN A 61 -2.16 -8.65 -6.43
N LYS A 62 -2.25 -8.10 -5.23
CA LYS A 62 -1.15 -8.00 -4.26
C LYS A 62 0.00 -7.12 -4.73
N LEU A 63 -0.28 -6.19 -5.64
CA LEU A 63 0.71 -5.20 -6.06
C LEU A 63 0.79 -4.05 -5.04
N VAL A 64 -0.34 -3.66 -4.47
CA VAL A 64 -0.39 -2.67 -3.40
C VAL A 64 -1.18 -3.23 -2.24
N HIS A 65 -0.98 -2.65 -1.07
CA HIS A 65 -1.83 -2.93 0.08
C HIS A 65 -2.39 -1.61 0.62
N SER A 66 -3.60 -1.70 1.16
CA SER A 66 -4.22 -0.55 1.80
C SER A 66 -3.87 -0.56 3.28
N ILE A 67 -3.69 0.62 3.85
CA ILE A 67 -3.32 0.80 5.24
C ILE A 67 -4.37 1.65 5.92
N ASP A 68 -5.00 1.09 6.95
CA ASP A 68 -5.87 1.84 7.83
C ASP A 68 -5.05 2.28 9.03
N ASP A 69 -4.58 3.52 9.01
CA ASP A 69 -3.69 4.04 10.05
C ASP A 69 -4.45 4.77 11.15
N GLY A 70 -5.77 4.62 11.18
CA GLY A 70 -6.61 5.30 12.16
C GLY A 70 -7.07 6.67 11.74
N THR A 71 -6.61 7.18 10.58
CA THR A 71 -7.18 8.38 9.98
C THR A 71 -8.43 7.99 9.18
N LYS A 72 -9.19 8.95 8.74
CA LYS A 72 -10.41 8.68 7.98
C LYS A 72 -10.15 8.26 6.54
N GLN A 73 -8.90 8.30 6.11
CA GLN A 73 -8.52 7.97 4.74
C GLN A 73 -7.65 6.73 4.71
N LEU A 74 -8.01 5.78 3.85
CA LEU A 74 -7.13 4.66 3.55
C LEU A 74 -5.93 5.17 2.77
N LYS A 75 -4.77 4.59 3.04
CA LYS A 75 -3.55 4.86 2.32
C LYS A 75 -3.09 3.63 1.57
N TYR A 76 -2.40 3.84 0.48
CA TYR A 76 -1.95 2.77 -0.41
C TYR A 76 -0.44 2.80 -0.53
N ALA A 77 0.18 1.64 -0.47
CA ALA A 77 1.62 1.50 -0.61
C ALA A 77 1.93 0.29 -1.48
N LEU A 78 2.99 0.40 -2.29
CA LEU A 78 3.42 -0.73 -3.10
C LEU A 78 3.97 -1.83 -2.21
N CYS A 79 3.62 -3.07 -2.52
CA CYS A 79 4.23 -4.22 -1.89
C CYS A 79 5.64 -4.41 -2.47
N LEU A 80 6.54 -4.95 -1.66
CA LEU A 80 7.84 -5.37 -2.16
C LEU A 80 7.66 -6.48 -3.19
N GLU A 81 8.58 -6.58 -4.14
CA GLU A 81 8.50 -7.62 -5.16
C GLU A 81 8.46 -9.02 -4.57
N SER A 82 9.13 -9.21 -3.44
CA SER A 82 9.15 -10.49 -2.74
C SER A 82 7.96 -10.69 -1.80
N CYS A 83 7.13 -9.67 -1.61
CA CYS A 83 5.99 -9.75 -0.71
C CYS A 83 4.81 -10.41 -1.41
N GLU A 84 4.25 -11.44 -0.82
CA GLU A 84 3.06 -12.10 -1.33
C GLU A 84 1.78 -11.56 -0.69
N CYS A 85 1.92 -10.68 0.29
CA CYS A 85 0.80 -10.07 1.02
C CYS A 85 -0.13 -11.12 1.62
N GLU A 86 0.43 -12.27 1.95
CA GLU A 86 -0.26 -13.32 2.68
C GLU A 86 -0.30 -12.97 4.16
N THR A 87 -1.11 -13.68 4.94
CA THR A 87 -1.16 -13.44 6.38
C THR A 87 0.20 -13.66 7.04
N ASN A 88 1.08 -14.45 6.42
CA ASN A 88 2.44 -14.70 6.91
C ASN A 88 3.40 -13.56 6.59
N ASP A 89 3.06 -12.70 5.64
CA ASP A 89 3.93 -11.61 5.18
C ASP A 89 3.51 -10.26 5.75
N LEU A 90 2.80 -10.29 6.85
CA LEU A 90 2.38 -9.05 7.53
C LEU A 90 3.60 -8.29 8.00
N HIS A 91 3.54 -6.99 7.89
CA HIS A 91 4.59 -6.12 8.39
C HIS A 91 3.98 -4.91 9.08
N TYR A 92 4.81 -4.27 9.91
CA TYR A 92 4.38 -3.10 10.65
C TYR A 92 4.27 -1.88 9.75
N HIS A 93 3.34 -1.00 10.09
CA HIS A 93 3.26 0.33 9.51
C HIS A 93 3.45 1.35 10.62
N PHE A 94 4.10 2.46 10.31
CA PHE A 94 4.32 3.53 11.27
C PHE A 94 3.62 4.79 10.78
N HIS A 95 2.78 5.36 11.62
CA HIS A 95 2.07 6.60 11.31
C HIS A 95 2.62 7.73 12.18
N CYS A 96 3.13 8.79 11.55
CA CYS A 96 3.60 9.96 12.26
C CYS A 96 2.43 10.88 12.58
N ASN A 97 2.24 11.17 13.85
CA ASN A 97 1.13 12.01 14.29
C ASN A 97 1.32 13.48 13.95
N LYS A 98 2.55 13.90 13.63
CA LYS A 98 2.84 15.28 13.33
C LYS A 98 2.70 15.59 11.84
N CYS A 99 3.37 14.84 10.97
CA CYS A 99 3.33 15.09 9.54
C CYS A 99 2.28 14.23 8.82
N ASN A 100 1.66 13.28 9.53
CA ASN A 100 0.62 12.38 9.02
C ASN A 100 1.08 11.46 7.90
N ASN A 101 2.39 11.27 7.74
CA ASN A 101 2.93 10.30 6.80
C ASN A 101 2.89 8.90 7.39
N THR A 102 2.66 7.92 6.53
CA THR A 102 2.62 6.52 6.94
C THR A 102 3.70 5.75 6.18
N PHE A 103 4.50 4.99 6.92
CA PHE A 103 5.65 4.27 6.39
C PHE A 103 5.46 2.77 6.59
N CYS A 104 5.95 1.97 5.64
CA CYS A 104 5.99 0.52 5.79
C CYS A 104 7.31 0.14 6.44
N LEU A 105 7.25 -0.61 7.54
CA LEU A 105 8.45 -1.11 8.22
C LEU A 105 8.72 -2.55 7.76
N THR A 106 9.29 -2.67 6.58
CA THR A 106 9.42 -3.95 5.88
C THR A 106 10.50 -4.86 6.47
N ASN A 107 11.40 -4.30 7.25
CA ASN A 107 12.50 -5.06 7.86
C ASN A 107 12.15 -5.61 9.24
N LYS A 108 10.92 -5.49 9.66
CA LYS A 108 10.46 -6.00 10.96
C LYS A 108 9.37 -7.03 10.73
N ASN A 109 9.46 -8.16 11.41
CA ASN A 109 8.45 -9.20 11.33
C ASN A 109 7.41 -9.01 12.43
N ILE A 110 6.14 -9.15 12.06
CA ILE A 110 5.06 -9.12 13.04
C ILE A 110 5.04 -10.48 13.75
N PRO A 111 5.07 -10.51 15.10
CA PRO A 111 4.96 -11.77 15.82
C PRO A 111 3.63 -12.44 15.49
N GLN A 112 3.67 -13.76 15.32
CA GLN A 112 2.45 -14.52 15.10
C GLN A 112 1.65 -14.55 16.41
N ILE A 113 0.38 -14.22 16.30
CA ILE A 113 -0.53 -14.21 17.44
C ILE A 113 -1.36 -15.49 17.38
N GLU A 114 -1.33 -16.25 18.48
CA GLU A 114 -2.17 -17.43 18.58
C GLU A 114 -3.61 -17.01 18.91
N LEU A 115 -4.52 -17.49 18.10
CA LEU A 115 -5.93 -17.22 18.29
C LEU A 115 -6.59 -18.35 19.07
N PRO A 116 -7.72 -18.09 19.74
CA PRO A 116 -8.47 -19.16 20.39
C PRO A 116 -8.86 -20.24 19.38
N LYS A 117 -9.13 -21.43 19.89
CA LYS A 117 -9.54 -22.57 19.08
C LYS A 117 -10.76 -22.22 18.24
N ASN A 118 -10.73 -22.60 16.96
CA ASN A 118 -11.81 -22.35 15.99
C ASN A 118 -11.92 -20.89 15.53
N PHE A 119 -10.95 -20.05 15.87
CA PHE A 119 -10.86 -18.70 15.30
C PHE A 119 -9.96 -18.75 14.07
N LYS A 120 -10.39 -18.08 13.00
CA LYS A 120 -9.61 -17.98 11.77
C LYS A 120 -9.22 -16.53 11.55
N MET A 121 -7.94 -16.28 11.35
CA MET A 121 -7.48 -14.93 11.01
C MET A 121 -7.64 -14.70 9.51
N GLU A 122 -8.45 -13.73 9.15
CA GLU A 122 -8.59 -13.33 7.75
C GLU A 122 -7.68 -12.17 7.41
N GLN A 123 -7.43 -11.30 8.38
CA GLN A 123 -6.69 -10.07 8.14
C GLN A 123 -6.13 -9.57 9.45
N ALA A 124 -4.94 -9.00 9.41
CA ALA A 124 -4.35 -8.35 10.58
C ALA A 124 -3.65 -7.09 10.13
N ASN A 125 -3.71 -6.06 10.96
CA ASN A 125 -3.09 -4.79 10.69
C ASN A 125 -2.41 -4.29 11.94
N MET A 126 -1.13 -3.95 11.85
CA MET A 126 -0.37 -3.45 12.99
C MET A 126 0.17 -2.07 12.64
N VAL A 127 -0.35 -1.05 13.30
CA VAL A 127 0.05 0.34 13.08
C VAL A 127 0.62 0.90 14.38
N ILE A 128 1.85 1.42 14.29
CA ILE A 128 2.51 2.09 15.41
C ILE A 128 2.42 3.58 15.15
N LYS A 129 1.96 4.33 16.12
CA LYS A 129 1.82 5.78 16.01
C LYS A 129 2.84 6.49 16.87
N GLY A 130 3.38 7.57 16.35
CA GLY A 130 4.39 8.35 17.07
C GLY A 130 4.93 9.48 16.23
N LEU A 131 6.22 9.75 16.35
CA LEU A 131 6.89 10.79 15.57
C LEU A 131 7.96 10.15 14.70
N CYS A 132 7.97 10.50 13.41
CA CYS A 132 8.97 9.97 12.48
C CYS A 132 10.32 10.67 12.71
N GLU A 133 11.35 10.19 12.01
CA GLU A 133 12.70 10.70 12.13
C GLU A 133 12.77 12.22 11.91
N LYS A 134 12.05 12.74 10.94
CA LYS A 134 12.05 14.17 10.64
C LYS A 134 11.30 15.01 11.66
N CYS A 135 10.30 14.42 12.33
CA CYS A 135 9.46 15.13 13.28
C CYS A 135 9.88 14.97 14.73
N ASN A 136 10.75 14.01 15.01
CA ASN A 136 11.22 13.73 16.36
C ASN A 136 12.50 14.52 16.65
N HIS A 137 12.30 15.77 17.06
CA HIS A 137 13.40 16.66 17.40
C HIS A 137 13.38 17.01 18.86
#